data_b3b23fc143705449bbc6b3f82edd757c
#
_entry.id   b3b23fc143705449bbc6b3f82edd757c
#
_cell.length_a   1.000
_cell.length_b   1.000
_cell.length_c   1.000
_cell.angle_alpha   90.00
_cell.angle_beta   90.00
_cell.angle_gamma   90.00
#
_symmetry.space_group_name_H-M   'P 1'
#
loop_
_entity.id
_entity.type
_entity.pdbx_description
1 polymer ?
#
loop_
_entity_poly.entity_id
_entity_poly.type
_entity_poly.pdbx_seq_one_letter_code
_entity_poly.pdbx_strand_id
1 'polypeptide(L)'
;AVYEESKEYIPGGVQHNLAFNKPFPMCMAKANGAYLYDKDGNRYIDFLQAGGPTILGSNYPVIREKVIELLNECGPVTGLLHESELMIAREINRHMPNAEMFRMLGSGTESVMAAMRIARIATGKKRVIKIGGAYHGWSDQVVYGLKIPGSRALLESHGIPGGCYEATDEVRPNDLEMLEEMLKRNRLLGGTAAVLVEPVGPESGTRPVAHDYNAGVRTLCDKYGALMIFDEVVTGFRVALSGAQGYFGVVPDLTVFGKIVAGGYPAAGGVGGKKEYAQLMAAGLATGKHRAYVGGTLAANPLSCLAGYTAIREIERTNACEIAGRMGDRLCDGLKGLLAQYGLPFVAYNQGSIVHLECTGAMSFDFSSMSFAKSAMG
;
A
#
# COMPACT_ATOMS: atom_id res chain seq x y z
N ALA A 1 13.58 -29.03 9.87
CA ALA A 1 12.72 -30.07 9.27
C ALA A 1 11.78 -29.46 8.25
N VAL A 2 10.74 -28.69 8.65
CA VAL A 2 9.70 -28.15 7.71
C VAL A 2 10.32 -27.38 6.54
N TYR A 3 11.26 -26.47 6.78
CA TYR A 3 11.88 -25.69 5.71
C TYR A 3 12.71 -26.55 4.73
N GLU A 4 13.43 -27.56 5.23
CA GLU A 4 14.20 -28.45 4.36
C GLU A 4 13.28 -29.27 3.44
N GLU A 5 12.19 -29.79 3.98
CA GLU A 5 11.18 -30.49 3.20
C GLU A 5 10.46 -29.55 2.21
N SER A 6 10.16 -28.31 2.64
CA SER A 6 9.49 -27.32 1.78
C SER A 6 10.29 -27.02 0.50
N LYS A 7 11.60 -27.11 0.51
CA LYS A 7 12.45 -26.88 -0.68
C LYS A 7 12.19 -27.87 -1.81
N GLU A 8 11.66 -29.04 -1.50
CA GLU A 8 11.33 -30.07 -2.50
C GLU A 8 10.07 -29.70 -3.30
N TYR A 9 9.14 -28.93 -2.67
CA TYR A 9 7.82 -28.66 -3.23
C TYR A 9 7.55 -27.18 -3.52
N ILE A 10 8.32 -26.27 -2.91
CA ILE A 10 8.10 -24.84 -2.97
C ILE A 10 9.37 -24.13 -3.46
N PRO A 11 9.31 -23.35 -4.53
CA PRO A 11 10.47 -22.59 -5.02
C PRO A 11 11.08 -21.74 -3.89
N GLY A 12 12.37 -22.02 -3.55
CA GLY A 12 13.07 -21.37 -2.44
C GLY A 12 12.57 -21.79 -1.05
N GLY A 13 11.65 -22.74 -0.93
CA GLY A 13 11.14 -23.28 0.33
C GLY A 13 10.11 -22.40 1.04
N VAL A 14 9.70 -21.28 0.48
CA VAL A 14 8.72 -20.35 1.05
C VAL A 14 7.77 -19.83 -0.03
N GLN A 15 6.51 -19.59 0.34
CA GLN A 15 5.50 -19.03 -0.58
C GLN A 15 5.48 -17.51 -0.64
N HIS A 16 6.08 -16.85 0.36
CA HIS A 16 6.06 -15.39 0.46
C HIS A 16 7.48 -14.84 0.65
N ASN A 17 7.86 -13.83 -0.14
CA ASN A 17 9.20 -13.25 -0.10
C ASN A 17 9.61 -12.75 1.31
N LEU A 18 8.68 -12.18 2.07
CA LEU A 18 8.93 -11.74 3.46
C LEU A 18 9.21 -12.90 4.43
N ALA A 19 8.84 -14.13 4.08
CA ALA A 19 9.12 -15.29 4.91
C ALA A 19 10.58 -15.77 4.78
N PHE A 20 11.29 -15.32 3.74
CA PHE A 20 12.68 -15.72 3.47
C PHE A 20 13.65 -14.93 4.36
N ASN A 21 13.98 -15.50 5.52
CA ASN A 21 14.88 -14.89 6.50
C ASN A 21 16.11 -15.76 6.75
N LYS A 22 17.24 -15.12 7.09
CA LYS A 22 18.48 -15.80 7.52
C LYS A 22 18.47 -15.94 9.05
N PRO A 23 19.05 -17.02 9.60
CA PRO A 23 19.71 -18.17 8.90
C PRO A 23 18.72 -19.15 8.26
N PHE A 24 17.45 -19.12 8.64
CA PHE A 24 16.36 -19.94 8.08
C PHE A 24 15.01 -19.27 8.36
N PRO A 25 14.00 -19.52 7.52
CA PRO A 25 12.63 -19.06 7.77
C PRO A 25 12.05 -19.66 9.05
N MET A 26 11.43 -18.83 9.87
CA MET A 26 10.74 -19.29 11.07
C MET A 26 9.39 -19.91 10.72
N CYS A 27 9.12 -21.11 11.23
CA CYS A 27 7.85 -21.79 11.02
C CYS A 27 6.86 -21.42 12.11
N MET A 28 5.94 -20.49 11.82
CA MET A 28 4.93 -20.04 12.76
C MET A 28 3.79 -21.04 12.89
N ALA A 29 3.34 -21.30 14.12
CA ALA A 29 2.19 -22.12 14.45
C ALA A 29 0.91 -21.30 14.62
N LYS A 30 1.02 -20.09 15.21
CA LYS A 30 -0.12 -19.21 15.43
C LYS A 30 0.30 -17.75 15.61
N ALA A 31 -0.65 -16.85 15.42
CA ALA A 31 -0.58 -15.44 15.78
C ALA A 31 -1.78 -15.10 16.67
N ASN A 32 -1.58 -14.34 17.75
CA ASN A 32 -2.65 -13.92 18.63
C ASN A 32 -2.32 -12.60 19.32
N GLY A 33 -3.18 -11.61 19.17
CA GLY A 33 -2.93 -10.25 19.66
C GLY A 33 -1.62 -9.69 19.10
N ALA A 34 -0.72 -9.29 19.99
CA ALA A 34 0.60 -8.75 19.68
C ALA A 34 1.72 -9.81 19.58
N TYR A 35 1.38 -11.10 19.49
CA TYR A 35 2.38 -12.16 19.59
C TYR A 35 2.26 -13.17 18.45
N LEU A 36 3.45 -13.60 18.01
CA LEU A 36 3.64 -14.78 17.15
C LEU A 36 4.18 -15.94 17.99
N TYR A 37 3.85 -17.16 17.59
CA TYR A 37 4.34 -18.39 18.23
C TYR A 37 4.82 -19.33 17.14
N ASP A 38 6.06 -19.82 17.28
CA ASP A 38 6.61 -20.82 16.38
C ASP A 38 6.16 -22.25 16.75
N LYS A 39 6.57 -23.22 15.92
CA LYS A 39 6.26 -24.64 16.16
C LYS A 39 6.97 -25.23 17.39
N ASP A 40 8.06 -24.60 17.83
CA ASP A 40 8.83 -25.04 18.99
C ASP A 40 8.30 -24.43 20.30
N GLY A 41 7.24 -23.59 20.21
CA GLY A 41 6.57 -22.97 21.36
C GLY A 41 7.17 -21.63 21.79
N ASN A 42 8.16 -21.10 21.10
CA ASN A 42 8.70 -19.79 21.41
C ASN A 42 7.71 -18.69 21.05
N ARG A 43 7.69 -17.64 21.88
CA ARG A 43 6.84 -16.47 21.71
C ARG A 43 7.66 -15.26 21.31
N TYR A 44 7.17 -14.54 20.28
CA TYR A 44 7.78 -13.32 19.74
C TYR A 44 6.79 -12.17 19.77
N ILE A 45 7.26 -10.94 19.97
CA ILE A 45 6.45 -9.73 19.78
C ILE A 45 6.33 -9.50 18.26
N ASP A 46 5.09 -9.33 17.80
CA ASP A 46 4.79 -9.16 16.36
C ASP A 46 4.89 -7.70 15.94
N PHE A 47 6.07 -7.28 15.50
CA PHE A 47 6.25 -5.98 14.85
C PHE A 47 5.96 -6.02 13.34
N LEU A 48 5.82 -7.20 12.74
CA LEU A 48 5.50 -7.34 11.31
C LEU A 48 4.01 -7.13 11.02
N GLN A 49 3.14 -7.55 11.94
CA GLN A 49 1.68 -7.43 11.84
C GLN A 49 1.15 -7.96 10.48
N ALA A 50 1.60 -9.15 10.07
CA ALA A 50 1.27 -9.78 8.78
C ALA A 50 1.60 -8.90 7.55
N GLY A 51 2.54 -7.97 7.66
CA GLY A 51 2.86 -6.98 6.63
C GLY A 51 1.89 -5.79 6.60
N GLY A 52 1.18 -5.55 7.71
CA GLY A 52 0.38 -4.35 7.94
C GLY A 52 -1.12 -4.47 8.16
N PRO A 53 -1.81 -5.58 7.86
CA PRO A 53 -3.28 -5.61 7.94
C PRO A 53 -3.85 -5.74 9.36
N THR A 54 -3.06 -6.07 10.38
CA THR A 54 -3.55 -6.44 11.71
C THR A 54 -3.34 -5.36 12.78
N ILE A 55 -3.76 -4.13 12.52
CA ILE A 55 -3.65 -3.00 13.48
C ILE A 55 -4.34 -3.29 14.82
N LEU A 56 -5.41 -4.07 14.84
CA LEU A 56 -6.12 -4.50 16.04
C LEU A 56 -5.44 -5.67 16.76
N GLY A 57 -4.33 -6.18 16.22
CA GLY A 57 -3.69 -7.42 16.63
C GLY A 57 -4.21 -8.63 15.85
N SER A 58 -3.39 -9.67 15.81
CA SER A 58 -3.71 -10.90 15.08
C SER A 58 -4.86 -11.66 15.76
N ASN A 59 -5.68 -12.33 14.95
CA ASN A 59 -6.81 -13.13 15.42
C ASN A 59 -7.78 -12.36 16.33
N TYR A 60 -8.08 -11.12 15.97
CA TYR A 60 -8.93 -10.23 16.77
C TYR A 60 -10.33 -10.84 16.96
N PRO A 61 -10.83 -10.99 18.22
CA PRO A 61 -11.99 -11.82 18.52
C PRO A 61 -13.25 -11.42 17.74
N VAL A 62 -13.58 -10.12 17.71
CA VAL A 62 -14.82 -9.65 17.06
C VAL A 62 -14.83 -9.94 15.57
N ILE A 63 -13.71 -9.73 14.87
CA ILE A 63 -13.62 -10.05 13.44
C ILE A 63 -13.72 -11.56 13.24
N ARG A 64 -12.97 -12.34 14.03
CA ARG A 64 -12.98 -13.81 13.94
C ARG A 64 -14.38 -14.39 14.14
N GLU A 65 -15.10 -13.93 15.14
CA GLU A 65 -16.44 -14.41 15.47
C GLU A 65 -17.42 -14.11 14.33
N LYS A 66 -17.39 -12.89 13.77
CA LYS A 66 -18.21 -12.52 12.61
C LYS A 66 -17.89 -13.36 11.37
N VAL A 67 -16.61 -13.67 11.16
CA VAL A 67 -16.19 -14.54 10.07
C VAL A 67 -16.68 -15.98 10.29
N ILE A 68 -16.61 -16.51 11.52
CA ILE A 68 -17.13 -17.85 11.87
C ILE A 68 -18.65 -17.91 11.67
N GLU A 69 -19.40 -16.91 12.13
CA GLU A 69 -20.85 -16.80 11.89
C GLU A 69 -21.14 -16.87 10.38
N LEU A 70 -20.46 -16.04 9.58
CA LEU A 70 -20.63 -16.05 8.13
C LEU A 70 -20.33 -17.41 7.50
N LEU A 71 -19.24 -18.06 7.89
CA LEU A 71 -18.86 -19.37 7.33
C LEU A 71 -19.83 -20.48 7.70
N ASN A 72 -20.54 -20.37 8.82
CA ASN A 72 -21.57 -21.32 9.22
C ASN A 72 -22.89 -21.13 8.46
N GLU A 73 -23.19 -19.91 8.03
CA GLU A 73 -24.47 -19.55 7.43
C GLU A 73 -24.41 -19.39 5.91
N CYS A 74 -23.27 -18.89 5.41
CA CYS A 74 -23.11 -18.49 4.01
C CYS A 74 -21.87 -19.15 3.41
N GLY A 75 -22.06 -19.98 2.41
CA GLY A 75 -20.97 -20.50 1.59
C GLY A 75 -20.30 -19.40 0.74
N PRO A 76 -19.29 -19.73 -0.06
CA PRO A 76 -18.67 -18.77 -0.97
C PRO A 76 -19.67 -18.31 -2.03
N VAL A 77 -20.18 -17.08 -1.89
CA VAL A 77 -21.09 -16.44 -2.83
C VAL A 77 -20.27 -15.47 -3.69
N THR A 78 -19.54 -16.00 -4.64
CA THR A 78 -18.72 -15.20 -5.55
C THR A 78 -19.42 -14.94 -6.88
N GLY A 79 -19.25 -13.74 -7.42
CA GLY A 79 -19.87 -13.33 -8.68
C GLY A 79 -21.36 -12.98 -8.57
N LEU A 80 -21.94 -12.98 -7.37
CA LEU A 80 -23.30 -12.55 -7.09
C LEU A 80 -23.29 -11.38 -6.11
N LEU A 81 -24.33 -10.54 -6.18
CA LEU A 81 -24.47 -9.40 -5.27
C LEU A 81 -24.86 -9.88 -3.85
N HIS A 82 -24.18 -9.36 -2.83
CA HIS A 82 -24.53 -9.58 -1.43
C HIS A 82 -24.36 -8.28 -0.61
N GLU A 83 -25.02 -8.23 0.54
CA GLU A 83 -25.15 -7.01 1.34
C GLU A 83 -23.80 -6.49 1.87
N SER A 84 -22.86 -7.37 2.21
CA SER A 84 -21.57 -6.95 2.77
C SER A 84 -20.71 -6.12 1.79
N GLU A 85 -20.94 -6.22 0.47
CA GLU A 85 -20.33 -5.31 -0.51
C GLU A 85 -20.78 -3.86 -0.29
N LEU A 86 -22.07 -3.66 -0.04
CA LEU A 86 -22.63 -2.34 0.23
C LEU A 86 -22.18 -1.82 1.60
N MET A 87 -22.12 -2.69 2.60
CA MET A 87 -21.70 -2.34 3.96
C MET A 87 -20.28 -1.75 3.96
N ILE A 88 -19.32 -2.46 3.34
CA ILE A 88 -17.93 -1.97 3.28
C ILE A 88 -17.79 -0.71 2.42
N ALA A 89 -18.49 -0.61 1.31
CA ALA A 89 -18.43 0.57 0.44
C ALA A 89 -18.94 1.82 1.15
N ARG A 90 -20.05 1.71 1.89
CA ARG A 90 -20.59 2.81 2.73
C ARG A 90 -19.61 3.20 3.83
N GLU A 91 -18.98 2.23 4.46
CA GLU A 91 -18.06 2.47 5.56
C GLU A 91 -16.78 3.20 5.07
N ILE A 92 -16.26 2.81 3.91
CA ILE A 92 -15.12 3.51 3.28
C ILE A 92 -15.53 4.94 2.93
N ASN A 93 -16.68 5.15 2.28
CA ASN A 93 -17.16 6.49 1.93
C ASN A 93 -17.37 7.36 3.17
N ARG A 94 -17.85 6.81 4.27
CA ARG A 94 -18.08 7.55 5.53
C ARG A 94 -16.80 8.16 6.09
N HIS A 95 -15.67 7.45 5.97
CA HIS A 95 -14.38 7.92 6.48
C HIS A 95 -13.55 8.67 5.44
N MET A 96 -13.75 8.37 4.17
CA MET A 96 -13.05 8.95 3.02
C MET A 96 -14.06 9.40 1.97
N PRO A 97 -14.71 10.58 2.16
CA PRO A 97 -15.81 11.03 1.28
C PRO A 97 -15.44 11.22 -0.19
N ASN A 98 -14.14 11.39 -0.50
CA ASN A 98 -13.66 11.42 -1.89
C ASN A 98 -13.76 10.06 -2.58
N ALA A 99 -13.84 8.96 -1.83
CA ALA A 99 -14.20 7.64 -2.34
C ALA A 99 -15.73 7.54 -2.48
N GLU A 100 -16.31 8.40 -3.33
CA GLU A 100 -17.75 8.46 -3.60
C GLU A 100 -18.29 7.11 -4.06
N MET A 101 -17.49 6.36 -4.80
CA MET A 101 -17.72 4.96 -5.16
C MET A 101 -16.47 4.14 -4.86
N PHE A 102 -16.70 2.91 -4.44
CA PHE A 102 -15.64 1.94 -4.15
C PHE A 102 -15.93 0.61 -4.85
N ARG A 103 -14.89 -0.01 -5.40
CA ARG A 103 -14.94 -1.38 -5.92
C ARG A 103 -13.83 -2.21 -5.31
N MET A 104 -14.21 -3.31 -4.67
CA MET A 104 -13.27 -4.25 -4.07
C MET A 104 -12.65 -5.16 -5.13
N LEU A 105 -11.35 -5.45 -4.97
CA LEU A 105 -10.52 -6.27 -5.85
C LEU A 105 -9.73 -7.28 -5.01
N GLY A 106 -9.01 -8.19 -5.66
CA GLY A 106 -8.33 -9.29 -4.98
C GLY A 106 -7.02 -8.89 -4.28
N SER A 107 -6.38 -7.80 -4.67
CA SER A 107 -5.09 -7.38 -4.10
C SER A 107 -4.77 -5.90 -4.37
N GLY A 108 -3.80 -5.34 -3.64
CA GLY A 108 -3.26 -4.02 -3.92
C GLY A 108 -2.66 -3.90 -5.32
N THR A 109 -1.99 -4.94 -5.81
CA THR A 109 -1.45 -4.98 -7.19
C THR A 109 -2.55 -4.80 -8.23
N GLU A 110 -3.65 -5.56 -8.12
CA GLU A 110 -4.80 -5.41 -9.01
C GLU A 110 -5.43 -4.02 -8.92
N SER A 111 -5.46 -3.48 -7.72
CA SER A 111 -6.03 -2.15 -7.46
C SER A 111 -5.21 -1.03 -8.09
N VAL A 112 -3.88 -1.10 -8.03
CA VAL A 112 -2.99 -0.18 -8.74
C VAL A 112 -3.18 -0.29 -10.26
N MET A 113 -3.24 -1.51 -10.80
CA MET A 113 -3.51 -1.73 -12.23
C MET A 113 -4.84 -1.11 -12.66
N ALA A 114 -5.88 -1.27 -11.86
CA ALA A 114 -7.20 -0.69 -12.09
C ALA A 114 -7.14 0.85 -12.06
N ALA A 115 -6.54 1.44 -11.02
CA ALA A 115 -6.41 2.89 -10.88
C ALA A 115 -5.66 3.53 -12.06
N MET A 116 -4.56 2.91 -12.51
CA MET A 116 -3.82 3.37 -13.68
C MET A 116 -4.66 3.30 -14.97
N ARG A 117 -5.48 2.25 -15.15
CA ARG A 117 -6.41 2.15 -16.30
C ARG A 117 -7.47 3.23 -16.27
N ILE A 118 -8.07 3.46 -15.10
CA ILE A 118 -9.06 4.52 -14.87
C ILE A 118 -8.46 5.87 -15.26
N ALA A 119 -7.30 6.20 -14.73
CA ALA A 119 -6.62 7.47 -15.00
C ALA A 119 -6.34 7.68 -16.49
N ARG A 120 -5.89 6.64 -17.18
CA ARG A 120 -5.64 6.71 -18.64
C ARG A 120 -6.91 6.94 -19.43
N ILE A 121 -8.01 6.29 -19.08
CA ILE A 121 -9.32 6.49 -19.74
C ILE A 121 -9.86 7.88 -19.45
N ALA A 122 -9.87 8.30 -18.19
CA ALA A 122 -10.43 9.57 -17.75
C ALA A 122 -9.73 10.78 -18.38
N THR A 123 -8.40 10.68 -18.53
CA THR A 123 -7.59 11.81 -19.05
C THR A 123 -7.30 11.70 -20.55
N GLY A 124 -7.51 10.55 -21.17
CA GLY A 124 -7.08 10.27 -22.55
C GLY A 124 -5.55 10.19 -22.72
N LYS A 125 -4.80 10.22 -21.64
CA LYS A 125 -3.33 10.23 -21.62
C LYS A 125 -2.78 8.84 -21.28
N LYS A 126 -1.53 8.55 -21.64
CA LYS A 126 -0.95 7.21 -21.49
C LYS A 126 0.03 7.09 -20.33
N ARG A 127 0.83 8.13 -20.10
CA ARG A 127 1.95 8.07 -19.16
C ARG A 127 1.50 8.18 -17.71
N VAL A 128 2.18 7.46 -16.83
CA VAL A 128 2.03 7.56 -15.37
C VAL A 128 3.40 7.86 -14.77
N ILE A 129 3.45 8.71 -13.77
CA ILE A 129 4.68 8.96 -12.99
C ILE A 129 4.50 8.28 -11.64
N LYS A 130 5.49 7.48 -11.23
CA LYS A 130 5.60 6.92 -9.88
C LYS A 130 6.76 7.57 -9.12
N ILE A 131 6.72 7.50 -7.80
CA ILE A 131 7.82 7.96 -6.95
C ILE A 131 8.84 6.83 -6.81
N GLY A 132 10.10 7.12 -7.01
CA GLY A 132 11.21 6.16 -6.95
C GLY A 132 11.36 5.54 -5.56
N GLY A 133 11.57 4.24 -5.52
CA GLY A 133 11.61 3.44 -4.30
C GLY A 133 10.25 2.92 -3.85
N ALA A 134 9.14 3.40 -4.44
CA ALA A 134 7.79 2.99 -4.07
C ALA A 134 7.45 1.57 -4.55
N TYR A 135 6.75 0.81 -3.70
CA TYR A 135 6.21 -0.50 -4.03
C TYR A 135 4.71 -0.41 -4.31
N HIS A 136 4.34 -0.59 -5.56
CA HIS A 136 2.95 -0.57 -6.02
C HIS A 136 2.46 -1.93 -6.51
N GLY A 137 2.96 -3.00 -5.91
CA GLY A 137 2.71 -4.35 -6.36
C GLY A 137 3.70 -4.80 -7.43
N TRP A 138 3.45 -5.99 -7.98
CA TRP A 138 4.38 -6.69 -8.87
C TRP A 138 3.92 -6.73 -10.34
N SER A 139 3.05 -5.83 -10.75
CA SER A 139 2.68 -5.73 -12.16
C SER A 139 3.83 -5.17 -13.00
N ASP A 140 3.96 -5.64 -14.24
CA ASP A 140 5.01 -5.29 -15.19
C ASP A 140 5.21 -3.78 -15.40
N GLN A 141 4.17 -2.99 -15.11
CA GLN A 141 4.22 -1.55 -15.32
C GLN A 141 4.93 -0.77 -14.21
N VAL A 142 5.04 -1.34 -13.00
CA VAL A 142 5.51 -0.61 -11.81
C VAL A 142 6.56 -1.34 -10.97
N VAL A 143 6.84 -2.63 -11.26
CA VAL A 143 7.76 -3.46 -10.47
C VAL A 143 9.24 -3.19 -10.82
N TYR A 144 9.66 -1.93 -10.70
CA TYR A 144 11.05 -1.50 -10.88
C TYR A 144 11.36 -0.28 -10.00
N GLY A 145 12.65 0.01 -9.80
CA GLY A 145 13.10 1.15 -9.02
C GLY A 145 12.82 1.03 -7.52
N LEU A 146 12.63 -0.18 -7.00
CA LEU A 146 12.33 -0.42 -5.58
C LEU A 146 13.53 -0.19 -4.69
N LYS A 147 14.71 -0.69 -5.11
CA LYS A 147 15.95 -0.58 -4.33
C LYS A 147 16.72 0.70 -4.64
N ILE A 148 16.84 1.03 -5.93
CA ILE A 148 17.56 2.21 -6.41
C ILE A 148 16.60 3.07 -7.22
N PRO A 149 16.08 4.15 -6.64
CA PRO A 149 15.22 5.10 -7.35
C PRO A 149 15.89 5.66 -8.60
N GLY A 150 15.11 5.83 -9.68
CA GLY A 150 15.59 6.39 -10.94
C GLY A 150 16.33 5.42 -11.85
N SER A 151 16.49 4.16 -11.46
CA SER A 151 17.20 3.16 -12.26
C SER A 151 16.27 2.15 -12.93
N ARG A 152 15.78 2.49 -14.13
CA ARG A 152 15.11 1.49 -15.00
C ARG A 152 16.04 0.36 -15.44
N ALA A 153 17.35 0.58 -15.39
CA ALA A 153 18.35 -0.44 -15.77
C ALA A 153 18.38 -1.61 -14.77
N LEU A 154 17.92 -1.41 -13.55
CA LEU A 154 17.84 -2.41 -12.51
C LEU A 154 16.37 -2.82 -12.31
N LEU A 155 15.84 -3.58 -13.25
CA LEU A 155 14.51 -4.19 -13.09
C LEU A 155 14.58 -5.22 -11.96
N GLU A 156 13.61 -5.14 -11.06
CA GLU A 156 13.48 -6.10 -9.95
C GLU A 156 13.06 -7.50 -10.45
N SER A 157 12.56 -7.59 -11.67
CA SER A 157 12.16 -8.83 -12.32
C SER A 157 12.66 -8.91 -13.75
N HIS A 158 13.19 -10.05 -14.11
CA HIS A 158 13.45 -10.39 -15.51
C HIS A 158 12.17 -10.92 -16.18
N GLY A 159 12.16 -10.94 -17.52
CA GLY A 159 11.03 -11.43 -18.32
C GLY A 159 9.94 -10.40 -18.59
N ILE A 160 10.12 -9.14 -18.19
CA ILE A 160 9.19 -8.04 -18.47
C ILE A 160 9.55 -7.42 -19.83
N PRO A 161 8.64 -7.45 -20.83
CA PRO A 161 8.86 -6.77 -22.10
C PRO A 161 8.97 -5.25 -21.92
N GLY A 162 9.89 -4.60 -22.65
CA GLY A 162 10.13 -3.16 -22.56
C GLY A 162 8.86 -2.30 -22.72
N GLY A 163 7.97 -2.69 -23.63
CA GLY A 163 6.71 -2.00 -23.85
C GLY A 163 5.77 -1.94 -22.64
N CYS A 164 5.94 -2.84 -21.64
CA CYS A 164 5.08 -2.84 -20.45
C CYS A 164 5.30 -1.62 -19.56
N TYR A 165 6.53 -1.13 -19.44
CA TYR A 165 6.91 -0.02 -18.54
C TYR A 165 7.34 1.26 -19.27
N GLU A 166 7.36 1.29 -20.58
CA GLU A 166 7.72 2.49 -21.38
C GLU A 166 6.89 3.73 -21.06
N ALA A 167 5.63 3.54 -20.71
CA ALA A 167 4.69 4.61 -20.38
C ALA A 167 4.61 4.89 -18.86
N THR A 168 5.56 4.38 -18.07
CA THR A 168 5.68 4.69 -16.64
C THR A 168 7.00 5.39 -16.40
N ASP A 169 6.96 6.60 -15.88
CA ASP A 169 8.14 7.39 -15.52
C ASP A 169 8.37 7.32 -14.02
N GLU A 170 9.57 7.71 -13.59
CA GLU A 170 9.96 7.70 -12.19
C GLU A 170 10.64 9.01 -11.84
N VAL A 171 10.28 9.55 -10.66
CA VAL A 171 10.90 10.74 -10.07
C VAL A 171 11.34 10.46 -8.64
N ARG A 172 12.32 11.19 -8.13
CA ARG A 172 12.80 11.01 -6.77
C ARG A 172 11.76 11.50 -5.74
N PRO A 173 11.69 10.87 -4.56
CA PRO A 173 10.88 11.41 -3.46
C PRO A 173 11.41 12.77 -3.02
N ASN A 174 10.54 13.63 -2.50
CA ASN A 174 10.84 15.00 -2.06
C ASN A 174 11.40 15.94 -3.14
N ASP A 175 11.28 15.60 -4.40
CA ASP A 175 11.80 16.37 -5.54
C ASP A 175 10.66 16.84 -6.45
N LEU A 176 9.99 17.94 -6.01
CA LEU A 176 8.91 18.56 -6.77
C LEU A 176 9.38 19.21 -8.07
N GLU A 177 10.63 19.65 -8.12
CA GLU A 177 11.23 20.23 -9.32
C GLU A 177 11.36 19.15 -10.41
N MET A 178 11.96 18.00 -10.07
CA MET A 178 12.05 16.87 -10.99
C MET A 178 10.68 16.38 -11.43
N LEU A 179 9.69 16.37 -10.52
CA LEU A 179 8.31 16.01 -10.89
C LEU A 179 7.74 16.99 -11.90
N GLU A 180 7.91 18.30 -11.68
CA GLU A 180 7.43 19.31 -12.62
C GLU A 180 8.11 19.22 -13.99
N GLU A 181 9.42 19.02 -14.01
CA GLU A 181 10.17 18.81 -15.26
C GLU A 181 9.66 17.58 -16.03
N MET A 182 9.41 16.48 -15.33
CA MET A 182 8.84 15.26 -15.94
C MET A 182 7.44 15.51 -16.50
N LEU A 183 6.60 16.23 -15.76
CA LEU A 183 5.26 16.61 -16.23
C LEU A 183 5.33 17.50 -17.49
N LYS A 184 6.25 18.47 -17.52
CA LYS A 184 6.52 19.34 -18.69
C LYS A 184 6.98 18.50 -19.90
N ARG A 185 7.95 17.61 -19.71
CA ARG A 185 8.44 16.70 -20.75
C ARG A 185 7.31 15.85 -21.31
N ASN A 186 6.50 15.28 -20.43
CA ASN A 186 5.41 14.40 -20.82
C ASN A 186 4.31 15.11 -21.61
N ARG A 187 4.12 16.42 -21.47
CA ARG A 187 3.22 17.19 -22.36
C ARG A 187 3.56 17.03 -23.85
N LEU A 188 4.84 16.94 -24.17
CA LEU A 188 5.30 16.71 -25.55
C LEU A 188 5.05 15.28 -26.03
N LEU A 189 4.75 14.35 -25.11
CA LEU A 189 4.51 12.94 -25.36
C LEU A 189 3.03 12.53 -25.15
N GLY A 190 2.12 13.50 -25.16
CA GLY A 190 0.67 13.30 -24.99
C GLY A 190 0.18 13.44 -23.53
N GLY A 191 1.04 13.87 -22.61
CA GLY A 191 0.69 14.19 -21.22
C GLY A 191 0.79 13.03 -20.25
N THR A 192 0.67 13.36 -18.97
CA THR A 192 0.66 12.40 -17.84
C THR A 192 -0.79 12.14 -17.41
N ALA A 193 -1.19 10.89 -17.37
CA ALA A 193 -2.50 10.46 -16.89
C ALA A 193 -2.62 10.57 -15.38
N ALA A 194 -1.59 10.13 -14.66
CA ALA A 194 -1.58 10.18 -13.20
C ALA A 194 -0.17 10.27 -12.62
N VAL A 195 -0.11 10.78 -11.38
CA VAL A 195 1.02 10.61 -10.46
C VAL A 195 0.58 9.65 -9.37
N LEU A 196 1.34 8.57 -9.19
CA LEU A 196 1.08 7.48 -8.24
C LEU A 196 2.01 7.62 -7.05
N VAL A 197 1.46 7.74 -5.84
CA VAL A 197 2.18 8.12 -4.62
C VAL A 197 1.84 7.18 -3.48
N GLU A 198 2.85 6.66 -2.77
CA GLU A 198 2.70 6.20 -1.39
C GLU A 198 2.78 7.43 -0.47
N PRO A 199 1.69 7.82 0.22
CA PRO A 199 1.62 9.16 0.86
C PRO A 199 2.61 9.40 1.98
N VAL A 200 3.03 8.36 2.71
CA VAL A 200 4.04 8.47 3.79
C VAL A 200 5.47 8.40 3.26
N GLY A 201 5.61 8.17 1.96
CA GLY A 201 6.86 7.99 1.24
C GLY A 201 7.08 6.55 0.77
N PRO A 202 7.98 6.38 -0.19
CA PRO A 202 8.27 5.09 -0.82
C PRO A 202 8.50 3.96 0.17
N GLU A 203 7.96 2.78 -0.19
CA GLU A 203 7.97 1.55 0.59
C GLU A 203 7.46 1.79 2.02
N SER A 204 6.23 2.37 2.06
CA SER A 204 5.50 2.67 3.30
C SER A 204 6.30 3.50 4.31
N GLY A 205 6.98 4.51 3.82
CA GLY A 205 7.70 5.46 4.64
C GLY A 205 9.13 5.06 4.99
N THR A 206 9.69 4.00 4.42
CA THR A 206 11.13 3.70 4.53
C THR A 206 11.99 4.86 4.01
N ARG A 207 11.46 5.62 3.07
CA ARG A 207 12.00 6.91 2.62
C ARG A 207 10.95 7.98 2.86
N PRO A 208 10.90 8.59 4.06
CA PRO A 208 9.82 9.50 4.43
C PRO A 208 9.81 10.75 3.54
N VAL A 209 8.61 11.21 3.23
CA VAL A 209 8.43 12.48 2.52
C VAL A 209 8.17 13.62 3.51
N ALA A 210 8.54 14.84 3.10
CA ALA A 210 8.22 16.04 3.84
C ALA A 210 6.69 16.20 3.95
N HIS A 211 6.21 16.81 5.03
CA HIS A 211 4.79 16.89 5.33
C HIS A 211 3.99 17.61 4.22
N ASP A 212 4.58 18.59 3.57
CA ASP A 212 4.00 19.40 2.50
C ASP A 212 4.20 18.80 1.09
N TYR A 213 5.00 17.74 0.96
CA TYR A 213 5.32 17.13 -0.33
C TYR A 213 4.04 16.70 -1.10
N ASN A 214 3.12 16.03 -0.43
CA ASN A 214 1.88 15.59 -1.06
C ASN A 214 1.02 16.76 -1.56
N ALA A 215 0.99 17.87 -0.85
CA ALA A 215 0.31 19.10 -1.29
C ALA A 215 0.97 19.71 -2.52
N GLY A 216 2.31 19.68 -2.59
CA GLY A 216 3.05 20.05 -3.78
C GLY A 216 2.73 19.16 -4.99
N VAL A 217 2.69 17.82 -4.79
CA VAL A 217 2.28 16.88 -5.83
C VAL A 217 0.85 17.16 -6.32
N ARG A 218 -0.10 17.42 -5.40
CA ARG A 218 -1.49 17.79 -5.76
C ARG A 218 -1.52 19.02 -6.64
N THR A 219 -0.82 20.07 -6.23
CA THR A 219 -0.73 21.33 -6.99
C THR A 219 -0.19 21.10 -8.41
N LEU A 220 0.84 20.27 -8.55
CA LEU A 220 1.39 19.94 -9.86
C LEU A 220 0.45 19.08 -10.70
N CYS A 221 -0.25 18.11 -10.08
CA CYS A 221 -1.27 17.33 -10.77
C CYS A 221 -2.37 18.22 -11.34
N ASP A 222 -2.88 19.16 -10.57
CA ASP A 222 -3.90 20.13 -11.01
C ASP A 222 -3.40 21.01 -12.15
N LYS A 223 -2.18 21.55 -12.01
CA LYS A 223 -1.55 22.40 -13.03
C LYS A 223 -1.38 21.71 -14.39
N TYR A 224 -1.08 20.41 -14.39
CA TYR A 224 -0.81 19.65 -15.61
C TYR A 224 -1.97 18.76 -16.06
N GLY A 225 -3.09 18.77 -15.35
CA GLY A 225 -4.27 17.95 -15.62
C GLY A 225 -3.97 16.47 -15.55
N ALA A 226 -3.16 16.04 -14.58
CA ALA A 226 -2.93 14.66 -14.21
C ALA A 226 -3.79 14.30 -13.01
N LEU A 227 -4.24 13.04 -12.90
CA LEU A 227 -4.89 12.59 -11.66
C LEU A 227 -3.84 12.26 -10.60
N MET A 228 -4.16 12.51 -9.34
CA MET A 228 -3.37 12.06 -8.20
C MET A 228 -3.94 10.75 -7.68
N ILE A 229 -3.12 9.71 -7.63
CA ILE A 229 -3.48 8.41 -7.08
C ILE A 229 -2.71 8.22 -5.77
N PHE A 230 -3.40 8.10 -4.65
CA PHE A 230 -2.80 7.65 -3.40
C PHE A 230 -2.85 6.13 -3.32
N ASP A 231 -1.69 5.52 -3.18
CA ASP A 231 -1.57 4.13 -2.78
C ASP A 231 -1.63 4.05 -1.25
N GLU A 232 -2.84 3.81 -0.77
CA GLU A 232 -3.14 3.66 0.65
C GLU A 232 -3.23 2.17 1.08
N VAL A 233 -2.59 1.29 0.35
CA VAL A 233 -2.54 -0.14 0.70
C VAL A 233 -1.97 -0.36 2.10
N VAL A 234 -1.03 0.47 2.55
CA VAL A 234 -0.47 0.42 3.90
C VAL A 234 -1.11 1.43 4.84
N THR A 235 -1.35 2.65 4.37
CA THR A 235 -1.75 3.79 5.19
C THR A 235 -3.25 3.88 5.46
N GLY A 236 -4.08 3.32 4.57
CA GLY A 236 -5.53 3.34 4.70
C GLY A 236 -6.00 2.66 6.00
N PHE A 237 -6.77 3.37 6.81
CA PHE A 237 -7.24 2.94 8.13
C PHE A 237 -6.13 2.59 9.13
N ARG A 238 -4.87 2.98 8.84
CA ARG A 238 -3.73 2.77 9.73
C ARG A 238 -3.23 4.06 10.35
N VAL A 239 -2.89 5.06 9.55
CA VAL A 239 -2.36 6.34 10.06
C VAL A 239 -3.46 7.25 10.58
N ALA A 240 -4.66 7.13 10.02
CA ALA A 240 -5.90 7.72 10.48
C ALA A 240 -7.09 6.92 9.91
N LEU A 241 -8.28 7.06 10.47
CA LEU A 241 -9.53 6.50 9.89
C LEU A 241 -9.80 7.05 8.49
N SER A 242 -9.45 8.31 8.24
CA SER A 242 -9.52 8.95 6.93
C SER A 242 -8.29 8.66 6.06
N GLY A 243 -7.45 7.68 6.44
CA GLY A 243 -6.21 7.35 5.73
C GLY A 243 -5.18 8.47 5.74
N ALA A 244 -4.17 8.33 4.88
CA ALA A 244 -3.14 9.36 4.73
C ALA A 244 -3.70 10.66 4.13
N GLN A 245 -4.78 10.60 3.36
CA GLN A 245 -5.44 11.80 2.84
C GLN A 245 -5.93 12.71 3.96
N GLY A 246 -6.50 12.17 5.03
CA GLY A 246 -6.86 12.96 6.20
C GLY A 246 -5.66 13.34 7.06
N TYR A 247 -4.68 12.46 7.18
CA TYR A 247 -3.46 12.71 7.94
C TYR A 247 -2.64 13.89 7.39
N PHE A 248 -2.53 14.00 6.05
CA PHE A 248 -1.80 15.09 5.38
C PHE A 248 -2.71 16.25 4.92
N GLY A 249 -4.03 16.12 5.02
CA GLY A 249 -4.98 17.12 4.51
C GLY A 249 -4.97 17.26 2.97
N VAL A 250 -4.62 16.20 2.26
CA VAL A 250 -4.51 16.19 0.79
C VAL A 250 -5.43 15.13 0.21
N VAL A 251 -6.36 15.55 -0.66
CA VAL A 251 -7.37 14.67 -1.26
C VAL A 251 -6.90 14.23 -2.66
N PRO A 252 -6.69 12.91 -2.89
CA PRO A 252 -6.39 12.37 -4.20
C PRO A 252 -7.66 12.25 -5.08
N ASP A 253 -7.48 12.04 -6.37
CA ASP A 253 -8.58 11.73 -7.29
C ASP A 253 -9.01 10.27 -7.19
N LEU A 254 -8.05 9.38 -6.97
CA LEU A 254 -8.25 7.94 -6.76
C LEU A 254 -7.44 7.48 -5.55
N THR A 255 -8.03 6.56 -4.79
CA THR A 255 -7.38 5.88 -3.66
C THR A 255 -7.33 4.39 -3.92
N VAL A 256 -6.14 3.80 -3.78
CA VAL A 256 -5.92 2.37 -3.84
C VAL A 256 -5.90 1.80 -2.43
N PHE A 257 -6.66 0.74 -2.19
CA PHE A 257 -6.79 0.07 -0.92
C PHE A 257 -6.21 -1.35 -0.96
N GLY A 258 -5.81 -1.83 0.21
CA GLY A 258 -5.35 -3.19 0.44
C GLY A 258 -5.36 -3.54 1.93
N LYS A 259 -4.77 -4.67 2.28
CA LYS A 259 -4.47 -5.07 3.67
C LYS A 259 -5.67 -4.91 4.63
N ILE A 260 -5.75 -3.82 5.39
CA ILE A 260 -6.81 -3.54 6.39
C ILE A 260 -8.21 -3.57 5.77
N VAL A 261 -8.36 -3.24 4.50
CA VAL A 261 -9.67 -3.24 3.81
C VAL A 261 -10.38 -4.60 3.83
N ALA A 262 -9.64 -5.69 4.10
CA ALA A 262 -10.21 -7.02 4.31
C ALA A 262 -9.95 -7.55 5.74
N GLY A 263 -9.63 -6.68 6.70
CA GLY A 263 -9.47 -7.05 8.12
C GLY A 263 -8.40 -8.10 8.41
N GLY A 264 -7.39 -8.24 7.53
CA GLY A 264 -6.36 -9.27 7.62
C GLY A 264 -6.72 -10.59 6.94
N TYR A 265 -7.88 -10.67 6.28
CA TYR A 265 -8.33 -11.84 5.52
C TYR A 265 -7.95 -11.71 4.03
N PRO A 266 -8.02 -12.83 3.25
CA PRO A 266 -7.66 -12.85 1.83
C PRO A 266 -8.48 -11.89 0.95
N ALA A 267 -8.03 -11.71 -0.31
CA ALA A 267 -8.66 -10.84 -1.30
C ALA A 267 -8.83 -9.38 -0.82
N ALA A 268 -7.71 -8.80 -0.38
CA ALA A 268 -7.60 -7.45 0.18
C ALA A 268 -7.11 -6.46 -0.87
N GLY A 269 -8.04 -5.88 -1.62
CA GLY A 269 -7.77 -4.82 -2.57
C GLY A 269 -9.00 -3.99 -2.87
N GLY A 270 -8.82 -2.84 -3.50
CA GLY A 270 -9.92 -2.01 -3.97
C GLY A 270 -9.49 -0.66 -4.50
N VAL A 271 -10.37 -0.02 -5.24
CA VAL A 271 -10.20 1.35 -5.72
C VAL A 271 -11.43 2.15 -5.35
N GLY A 272 -11.20 3.29 -4.71
CA GLY A 272 -12.19 4.33 -4.46
C GLY A 272 -11.83 5.63 -5.17
N GLY A 273 -12.82 6.45 -5.44
CA GLY A 273 -12.61 7.75 -6.06
C GLY A 273 -13.91 8.45 -6.40
N LYS A 274 -13.78 9.64 -6.97
CA LYS A 274 -14.93 10.38 -7.46
C LYS A 274 -15.77 9.52 -8.40
N LYS A 275 -17.09 9.71 -8.34
CA LYS A 275 -18.05 8.94 -9.12
C LYS A 275 -17.74 8.93 -10.61
N GLU A 276 -17.34 10.06 -11.17
CA GLU A 276 -16.98 10.20 -12.59
C GLU A 276 -15.83 9.27 -13.02
N TYR A 277 -14.87 8.99 -12.12
CA TYR A 277 -13.76 8.08 -12.39
C TYR A 277 -14.10 6.63 -12.02
N ALA A 278 -14.66 6.41 -10.84
CA ALA A 278 -14.94 5.07 -10.34
C ALA A 278 -15.98 4.32 -11.20
N GLN A 279 -16.95 5.05 -11.81
CA GLN A 279 -17.92 4.48 -12.74
C GLN A 279 -17.28 3.84 -13.99
N LEU A 280 -16.05 4.20 -14.34
CA LEU A 280 -15.34 3.54 -15.45
C LEU A 280 -15.07 2.05 -15.18
N MET A 281 -15.18 1.60 -13.92
CA MET A 281 -15.10 0.18 -13.53
C MET A 281 -16.47 -0.51 -13.51
N ALA A 282 -17.56 0.16 -13.80
CA ALA A 282 -18.90 -0.40 -13.66
C ALA A 282 -19.08 -1.66 -14.50
N ALA A 283 -19.70 -2.69 -13.92
CA ALA A 283 -20.21 -3.82 -14.69
C ALA A 283 -21.40 -3.36 -15.58
N GLY A 284 -21.59 -4.02 -16.70
CA GLY A 284 -22.75 -3.74 -17.58
C GLY A 284 -22.68 -2.42 -18.33
N LEU A 285 -21.52 -1.77 -18.45
CA LEU A 285 -21.38 -0.61 -19.33
C LEU A 285 -21.76 -0.99 -20.77
N ALA A 286 -22.54 -0.12 -21.40
CA ALA A 286 -23.00 -0.32 -22.77
C ALA A 286 -21.82 -0.50 -23.74
N THR A 287 -21.99 -1.36 -24.73
CA THR A 287 -21.01 -1.57 -25.81
C THR A 287 -20.63 -0.23 -26.44
N GLY A 288 -19.35 0.00 -26.67
CA GLY A 288 -18.84 1.25 -27.27
C GLY A 288 -18.44 2.34 -26.25
N LYS A 289 -18.74 2.18 -24.96
CA LYS A 289 -18.20 3.07 -23.93
C LYS A 289 -16.82 2.56 -23.43
N HIS A 290 -15.90 3.49 -23.24
CA HIS A 290 -14.61 3.17 -22.64
C HIS A 290 -14.82 2.71 -21.20
N ARG A 291 -14.23 1.56 -20.82
CA ARG A 291 -14.25 1.05 -19.46
C ARG A 291 -12.90 0.50 -19.03
N ALA A 292 -12.58 0.65 -17.78
CA ALA A 292 -11.49 -0.08 -17.13
C ALA A 292 -12.03 -1.47 -16.77
N TYR A 293 -11.72 -2.48 -17.58
CA TYR A 293 -12.07 -3.85 -17.23
C TYR A 293 -11.25 -4.29 -16.02
N VAL A 294 -11.93 -4.66 -14.96
CA VAL A 294 -11.38 -5.18 -13.71
C VAL A 294 -12.12 -6.45 -13.33
N GLY A 295 -11.47 -7.34 -12.59
CA GLY A 295 -12.09 -8.61 -12.21
C GLY A 295 -11.24 -9.34 -11.17
N GLY A 296 -11.56 -10.59 -11.00
CA GLY A 296 -10.99 -11.52 -10.04
C GLY A 296 -12.11 -12.36 -9.47
N THR A 297 -12.02 -13.69 -9.62
CA THR A 297 -13.09 -14.61 -9.20
C THR A 297 -13.48 -14.43 -7.74
N LEU A 298 -12.51 -14.17 -6.87
CA LEU A 298 -12.73 -14.01 -5.42
C LEU A 298 -12.82 -12.54 -4.98
N ALA A 299 -12.78 -11.57 -5.90
CA ALA A 299 -12.95 -10.17 -5.57
C ALA A 299 -14.34 -9.93 -4.97
N ALA A 300 -14.41 -9.08 -3.95
CA ALA A 300 -15.65 -8.73 -3.25
C ALA A 300 -16.42 -9.94 -2.69
N ASN A 301 -15.72 -11.00 -2.28
CA ASN A 301 -16.39 -12.12 -1.63
C ASN A 301 -16.92 -11.74 -0.23
N PRO A 302 -17.98 -12.40 0.28
CA PRO A 302 -18.61 -12.07 1.55
C PRO A 302 -17.64 -12.04 2.74
N LEU A 303 -16.71 -12.99 2.78
CA LEU A 303 -15.72 -13.10 3.87
C LEU A 303 -14.85 -11.87 3.96
N SER A 304 -14.24 -11.45 2.84
CA SER A 304 -13.36 -10.27 2.81
C SER A 304 -14.12 -8.97 3.08
N CYS A 305 -15.33 -8.84 2.50
CA CYS A 305 -16.16 -7.66 2.70
C CYS A 305 -16.63 -7.52 4.15
N LEU A 306 -17.11 -8.60 4.77
CA LEU A 306 -17.58 -8.58 6.15
C LEU A 306 -16.42 -8.38 7.14
N ALA A 307 -15.30 -9.07 6.92
CA ALA A 307 -14.12 -8.91 7.76
C ALA A 307 -13.58 -7.47 7.69
N GLY A 308 -13.48 -6.89 6.51
CA GLY A 308 -13.05 -5.51 6.30
C GLY A 308 -14.01 -4.50 6.94
N TYR A 309 -15.31 -4.64 6.71
CA TYR A 309 -16.33 -3.82 7.36
C TYR A 309 -16.20 -3.87 8.89
N THR A 310 -16.13 -5.08 9.45
CA THR A 310 -16.02 -5.28 10.90
C THR A 310 -14.72 -4.68 11.43
N ALA A 311 -13.60 -4.85 10.71
CA ALA A 311 -12.32 -4.28 11.09
C ALA A 311 -12.37 -2.75 11.17
N ILE A 312 -12.89 -2.08 10.15
CA ILE A 312 -12.98 -0.61 10.10
C ILE A 312 -13.85 -0.09 11.26
N ARG A 313 -14.98 -0.74 11.52
CA ARG A 313 -15.85 -0.39 12.66
C ARG A 313 -15.15 -0.56 14.00
N GLU A 314 -14.40 -1.63 14.18
CA GLU A 314 -13.63 -1.86 15.41
C GLU A 314 -12.43 -0.91 15.56
N ILE A 315 -11.75 -0.56 14.47
CA ILE A 315 -10.69 0.46 14.46
C ILE A 315 -11.24 1.81 14.95
N GLU A 316 -12.43 2.21 14.46
CA GLU A 316 -13.12 3.41 14.93
C GLU A 316 -13.51 3.29 16.41
N ARG A 317 -14.24 2.24 16.77
CA ARG A 317 -14.76 2.03 18.13
C ARG A 317 -13.66 2.04 19.20
N THR A 318 -12.50 1.48 18.86
CA THR A 318 -11.36 1.37 19.78
C THR A 318 -10.36 2.51 19.68
N ASN A 319 -10.56 3.45 18.76
CA ASN A 319 -9.60 4.53 18.49
C ASN A 319 -8.21 4.00 18.11
N ALA A 320 -8.17 2.85 17.39
CA ALA A 320 -6.96 2.08 17.18
C ALA A 320 -5.85 2.86 16.46
N CYS A 321 -6.19 3.71 15.48
CA CYS A 321 -5.20 4.51 14.75
C CYS A 321 -4.44 5.45 15.70
N GLU A 322 -5.16 6.16 16.58
CA GLU A 322 -4.55 7.09 17.53
C GLU A 322 -3.72 6.37 18.60
N ILE A 323 -4.26 5.26 19.15
CA ILE A 323 -3.53 4.47 20.14
C ILE A 323 -2.25 3.90 19.52
N ALA A 324 -2.33 3.31 18.34
CA ALA A 324 -1.18 2.77 17.63
C ALA A 324 -0.16 3.87 17.27
N GLY A 325 -0.63 5.06 16.88
CA GLY A 325 0.23 6.23 16.63
C GLY A 325 1.03 6.63 17.86
N ARG A 326 0.35 6.83 19.01
CA ARG A 326 1.04 7.14 20.29
C ARG A 326 2.04 6.05 20.71
N MET A 327 1.73 4.78 20.44
CA MET A 327 2.69 3.70 20.71
C MET A 327 3.86 3.72 19.73
N GLY A 328 3.62 4.11 18.48
CA GLY A 328 4.67 4.37 17.50
C GLY A 328 5.63 5.45 17.95
N ASP A 329 5.10 6.61 18.41
CA ASP A 329 5.91 7.71 18.96
C ASP A 329 6.75 7.24 20.15
N ARG A 330 6.12 6.55 21.10
CA ARG A 330 6.82 5.99 22.27
C ARG A 330 7.93 5.02 21.89
N LEU A 331 7.70 4.13 20.93
CA LEU A 331 8.71 3.19 20.45
C LEU A 331 9.86 3.94 19.76
N CYS A 332 9.54 4.89 18.89
CA CYS A 332 10.53 5.68 18.18
C CYS A 332 11.43 6.49 19.13
N ASP A 333 10.83 7.16 20.13
CA ASP A 333 11.59 7.94 21.12
C ASP A 333 12.46 7.06 22.01
N GLY A 334 11.94 5.87 22.41
CA GLY A 334 12.73 4.88 23.14
C GLY A 334 13.93 4.38 22.34
N LEU A 335 13.74 4.09 21.06
CA LEU A 335 14.82 3.69 20.16
C LEU A 335 15.86 4.80 20.02
N LYS A 336 15.45 6.05 19.76
CA LYS A 336 16.37 7.22 19.69
C LYS A 336 17.22 7.37 20.96
N GLY A 337 16.58 7.22 22.13
CA GLY A 337 17.28 7.26 23.42
C GLY A 337 18.36 6.18 23.55
N LEU A 338 18.04 4.94 23.18
CA LEU A 338 19.00 3.85 23.18
C LEU A 338 20.12 4.04 22.16
N LEU A 339 19.81 4.50 20.95
CA LEU A 339 20.81 4.79 19.93
C LEU A 339 21.81 5.84 20.40
N ALA A 340 21.32 6.91 21.03
CA ALA A 340 22.18 7.94 21.62
C ALA A 340 23.01 7.42 22.79
N GLN A 341 22.40 6.66 23.71
CA GLN A 341 23.07 6.09 24.88
C GLN A 341 24.23 5.17 24.50
N TYR A 342 24.07 4.36 23.45
CA TYR A 342 25.09 3.40 23.03
C TYR A 342 25.95 3.91 21.85
N GLY A 343 25.78 5.15 21.41
CA GLY A 343 26.55 5.74 20.31
C GLY A 343 26.40 4.96 18.99
N LEU A 344 25.22 4.40 18.72
CA LEU A 344 24.99 3.60 17.53
C LEU A 344 24.65 4.50 16.32
N PRO A 345 25.29 4.30 15.17
CA PRO A 345 25.07 5.11 13.97
C PRO A 345 23.81 4.70 13.21
N PHE A 346 22.71 4.51 13.92
CA PHE A 346 21.42 4.13 13.36
C PHE A 346 20.40 5.25 13.52
N VAL A 347 19.34 5.21 12.74
CA VAL A 347 18.28 6.22 12.75
C VAL A 347 16.93 5.58 13.03
N ALA A 348 16.17 6.14 13.98
CA ALA A 348 14.79 5.78 14.22
C ALA A 348 13.87 6.94 13.89
N TYR A 349 12.76 6.65 13.20
CA TYR A 349 11.73 7.63 12.83
C TYR A 349 10.39 6.94 12.66
N ASN A 350 9.31 7.70 12.65
CA ASN A 350 7.96 7.15 12.44
C ASN A 350 7.02 8.15 11.78
N GLN A 351 5.94 7.60 11.23
CA GLN A 351 4.75 8.34 10.83
C GLN A 351 3.53 7.58 11.40
N GLY A 352 2.97 8.12 12.47
CA GLY A 352 1.97 7.41 13.25
C GLY A 352 2.50 6.07 13.77
N SER A 353 1.76 4.99 13.51
CA SER A 353 2.13 3.63 13.93
C SER A 353 3.16 2.93 13.02
N ILE A 354 3.63 3.57 11.97
CA ILE A 354 4.64 3.03 11.06
C ILE A 354 6.00 3.51 11.56
N VAL A 355 6.75 2.60 12.21
CA VAL A 355 8.05 2.89 12.83
C VAL A 355 9.16 2.20 12.05
N HIS A 356 10.22 2.92 11.80
CA HIS A 356 11.42 2.42 11.14
C HIS A 356 12.65 2.53 12.05
N LEU A 357 13.49 1.49 12.01
CA LEU A 357 14.84 1.50 12.54
C LEU A 357 15.80 1.19 11.40
N GLU A 358 16.50 2.20 10.92
CA GLU A 358 17.44 2.08 9.82
C GLU A 358 18.84 1.83 10.36
N CYS A 359 19.40 0.66 10.04
CA CYS A 359 20.68 0.19 10.55
C CYS A 359 21.78 0.16 9.47
N THR A 360 21.48 0.51 8.23
CA THR A 360 22.45 0.44 7.11
C THR A 360 23.17 1.78 6.86
N GLY A 361 22.73 2.85 7.52
CA GLY A 361 23.21 4.21 7.27
C GLY A 361 22.65 4.82 5.97
N ALA A 362 21.77 4.11 5.24
CA ALA A 362 21.22 4.60 3.98
C ALA A 362 20.42 5.90 4.12
N MET A 363 19.81 6.13 5.29
CA MET A 363 19.11 7.38 5.61
C MET A 363 20.04 8.57 5.87
N SER A 364 21.34 8.32 6.05
CA SER A 364 22.34 9.39 6.15
C SER A 364 22.64 10.03 4.78
N PHE A 365 22.16 9.42 3.70
CA PHE A 365 22.30 9.95 2.35
C PHE A 365 21.09 10.82 2.01
N ASP A 366 21.34 12.06 1.66
CA ASP A 366 20.32 12.93 1.11
C ASP A 366 20.04 12.54 -0.34
N PHE A 367 19.00 11.73 -0.53
CA PHE A 367 18.57 11.30 -1.87
C PHE A 367 17.82 12.42 -2.64
N SER A 368 17.51 13.55 -2.00
CA SER A 368 16.86 14.69 -2.65
C SER A 368 17.85 15.57 -3.40
N SER A 369 19.13 15.55 -3.00
CA SER A 369 20.19 16.32 -3.65
C SER A 369 21.19 15.42 -4.37
N MET A 370 21.82 15.93 -5.43
CA MET A 370 22.92 15.27 -6.14
C MET A 370 24.18 15.07 -5.27
N SER A 371 24.10 15.22 -3.97
CA SER A 371 25.22 15.10 -3.05
C SER A 371 25.56 13.65 -2.69
N PHE A 372 24.86 12.66 -3.23
CA PHE A 372 25.18 11.25 -3.02
C PHE A 372 26.66 10.93 -3.21
N ALA A 373 27.27 11.47 -4.27
CA ALA A 373 28.71 11.28 -4.54
C ALA A 373 29.62 11.99 -3.51
N LYS A 374 29.17 13.09 -2.90
CA LYS A 374 29.96 13.82 -1.89
C LYS A 374 29.82 13.22 -0.50
N SER A 375 28.64 12.69 -0.16
CA SER A 375 28.36 12.06 1.13
C SER A 375 28.99 10.66 1.23
N ALA A 376 29.14 9.93 0.12
CA ALA A 376 29.80 8.64 0.09
C ALA A 376 31.34 8.69 0.11
N MET A 377 31.92 9.89 -0.02
CA MET A 377 33.38 10.10 -0.02
C MET A 377 33.87 10.86 1.24
N GLY A 378 33.03 11.19 2.17
CA GLY A 378 33.33 11.73 3.50
C GLY A 378 33.02 10.72 4.56
#